data_da5426e8b428c2b519d2574813a02357
#
_entry.id   da5426e8b428c2b519d2574813a02357
#
_cell.length_a   1.000
_cell.length_b   1.000
_cell.length_c   1.000
_cell.angle_alpha   90.00
_cell.angle_beta   90.00
_cell.angle_gamma   90.00
#
_symmetry.space_group_name_H-M   'P 1'
#
loop_
_entity.id
_entity.type
_entity.pdbx_description
1 polymer ?
#
loop_
_entity_poly.entity_id
_entity_poly.type
_entity_poly.pdbx_seq_one_letter_code
_entity_poly.pdbx_strand_id
1 'polypeptide(L)'
;MRFEPEKSDDANKGLGIVRDLLEPIKKRHPEISYADLYVLGGAAAIEFLGGPKIDVKFGRSDATRASLCPVLNGRLPDAAQGAKHLRDVFYRMGFNDRDIVALSGAHTLGRCHSVRSGFDGPWTNNPLRFDNNYFKVLMGLDWAPRDWKGNFQYEDKLTKSLMMLPTDMALKTDPKFKVWAMKYVVFERVFENINYLLRVLTRIAYMKLSSFLVSLITTLEYYEISNTGTLRMKLFSLRISRMPLRNFSLWDVRSNVMYMSNPDVQTRVRTMSLRSLRCMVV
;
A
#
# COMPACT_ATOMS: atom_id res chain seq x y z
N MET A 1 -16.10 5.75 -1.60
CA MET A 1 -15.10 6.21 -2.56
C MET A 1 -15.64 6.42 -3.98
N ARG A 2 -16.79 5.87 -4.38
CA ARG A 2 -17.39 6.07 -5.71
C ARG A 2 -18.38 7.24 -5.77
N PHE A 3 -19.06 7.50 -4.68
CA PHE A 3 -20.11 8.52 -4.57
C PHE A 3 -19.62 9.79 -3.87
N GLU A 4 -20.19 10.93 -4.27
CA GLU A 4 -20.07 12.14 -3.49
C GLU A 4 -20.90 12.04 -2.19
N PRO A 5 -20.45 12.65 -1.07
CA PRO A 5 -19.28 13.49 -0.92
C PRO A 5 -17.97 12.71 -0.65
N GLU A 6 -18.01 11.38 -0.50
CA GLU A 6 -16.84 10.57 -0.17
C GLU A 6 -15.75 10.63 -1.26
N LYS A 7 -16.17 10.77 -2.53
CA LYS A 7 -15.27 10.85 -3.67
C LYS A 7 -14.40 12.11 -3.65
N SER A 8 -14.95 13.22 -3.18
CA SER A 8 -14.27 14.52 -3.08
C SER A 8 -13.66 14.82 -1.70
N ASP A 9 -13.77 13.91 -0.74
CA ASP A 9 -13.13 14.05 0.58
C ASP A 9 -11.61 14.19 0.41
N ASP A 10 -11.01 15.19 1.06
CA ASP A 10 -9.56 15.46 1.00
C ASP A 10 -8.72 14.24 1.44
N ALA A 11 -9.22 13.44 2.38
CA ALA A 11 -8.59 12.18 2.77
C ALA A 11 -8.59 11.10 1.66
N ASN A 12 -9.34 11.30 0.58
CA ASN A 12 -9.40 10.44 -0.59
C ASN A 12 -8.77 11.08 -1.84
N LYS A 13 -8.09 12.20 -1.67
CA LYS A 13 -7.45 12.94 -2.78
C LYS A 13 -6.41 12.05 -3.48
N GLY A 14 -6.48 11.99 -4.80
CA GLY A 14 -5.63 11.12 -5.62
C GLY A 14 -6.16 9.71 -5.87
N LEU A 15 -7.20 9.23 -5.14
CA LEU A 15 -7.79 7.89 -5.34
C LEU A 15 -8.51 7.71 -6.68
N GLY A 16 -8.81 8.80 -7.39
CA GLY A 16 -9.34 8.75 -8.75
C GLY A 16 -8.49 7.89 -9.67
N ILE A 17 -7.16 8.05 -9.60
CA ILE A 17 -6.19 7.29 -10.39
C ILE A 17 -6.40 5.78 -10.22
N VAL A 18 -6.51 5.31 -8.99
CA VAL A 18 -6.71 3.88 -8.68
C VAL A 18 -8.05 3.39 -9.18
N ARG A 19 -9.12 4.17 -9.00
CA ARG A 19 -10.44 3.82 -9.52
C ARG A 19 -10.41 3.64 -11.02
N ASP A 20 -9.78 4.58 -11.74
CA ASP A 20 -9.68 4.55 -13.21
C ASP A 20 -8.86 3.35 -13.70
N LEU A 21 -7.79 2.98 -12.99
CA LEU A 21 -6.99 1.78 -13.28
C LEU A 21 -7.77 0.47 -13.06
N LEU A 22 -8.64 0.41 -12.07
CA LEU A 22 -9.41 -0.78 -11.75
C LEU A 22 -10.73 -0.89 -12.53
N GLU A 23 -11.22 0.20 -13.10
CA GLU A 23 -12.48 0.21 -13.86
C GLU A 23 -12.52 -0.73 -15.07
N PRO A 24 -11.46 -0.85 -15.90
CA PRO A 24 -11.42 -1.85 -16.97
C PRO A 24 -11.52 -3.29 -16.47
N ILE A 25 -11.02 -3.58 -15.27
CA ILE A 25 -11.11 -4.90 -14.62
C ILE A 25 -12.55 -5.13 -14.18
N LYS A 26 -13.16 -4.14 -13.51
CA LYS A 26 -14.57 -4.19 -13.12
C LYS A 26 -15.52 -4.44 -14.30
N LYS A 27 -15.29 -3.78 -15.42
CA LYS A 27 -16.08 -3.97 -16.64
C LYS A 27 -16.00 -5.39 -17.20
N ARG A 28 -14.87 -6.08 -17.05
CA ARG A 28 -14.71 -7.47 -17.50
C ARG A 28 -15.21 -8.48 -16.48
N HIS A 29 -15.27 -8.09 -15.22
CA HIS A 29 -15.69 -8.93 -14.08
C HIS A 29 -16.80 -8.22 -13.31
N PRO A 30 -17.99 -8.07 -13.90
CA PRO A 30 -19.10 -7.34 -13.29
C PRO A 30 -19.61 -8.01 -12.00
N GLU A 31 -19.34 -9.29 -11.82
CA GLU A 31 -19.74 -10.10 -10.66
C GLU A 31 -18.98 -9.74 -9.38
N ILE A 32 -17.74 -9.22 -9.46
CA ILE A 32 -17.00 -8.81 -8.28
C ILE A 32 -17.49 -7.45 -7.77
N SER A 33 -17.68 -7.28 -6.46
CA SER A 33 -17.98 -5.98 -5.90
C SER A 33 -16.77 -5.02 -6.03
N TYR A 34 -17.01 -3.72 -6.09
CA TYR A 34 -15.90 -2.74 -6.04
C TYR A 34 -15.11 -2.85 -4.75
N ALA A 35 -15.80 -3.14 -3.63
CA ALA A 35 -15.14 -3.32 -2.35
C ALA A 35 -14.16 -4.50 -2.38
N ASP A 36 -14.54 -5.63 -2.95
CA ASP A 36 -13.66 -6.79 -3.10
C ASP A 36 -12.55 -6.53 -4.13
N LEU A 37 -12.86 -5.86 -5.23
CA LEU A 37 -11.88 -5.51 -6.26
C LEU A 37 -10.78 -4.59 -5.71
N TYR A 38 -11.13 -3.60 -4.87
CA TYR A 38 -10.16 -2.71 -4.28
C TYR A 38 -9.24 -3.42 -3.28
N VAL A 39 -9.81 -4.33 -2.48
CA VAL A 39 -9.01 -5.16 -1.55
C VAL A 39 -8.08 -6.10 -2.31
N LEU A 40 -8.58 -6.75 -3.36
CA LEU A 40 -7.79 -7.62 -4.23
C LEU A 40 -6.65 -6.85 -4.91
N GLY A 41 -6.93 -5.64 -5.41
CA GLY A 41 -5.92 -4.77 -6.00
C GLY A 41 -4.80 -4.43 -5.02
N GLY A 42 -5.14 -4.10 -3.77
CA GLY A 42 -4.15 -3.85 -2.71
C GLY A 42 -3.32 -5.07 -2.38
N ALA A 43 -3.94 -6.24 -2.25
CA ALA A 43 -3.24 -7.49 -2.00
C ALA A 43 -2.26 -7.84 -3.12
N ALA A 44 -2.70 -7.71 -4.37
CA ALA A 44 -1.87 -7.96 -5.55
C ALA A 44 -0.67 -6.99 -5.64
N ALA A 45 -0.88 -5.72 -5.28
CA ALA A 45 0.18 -4.72 -5.28
C ALA A 45 1.26 -5.05 -4.23
N ILE A 46 0.88 -5.44 -3.02
CA ILE A 46 1.82 -5.85 -1.96
C ILE A 46 2.63 -7.08 -2.41
N GLU A 47 1.97 -8.10 -2.96
CA GLU A 47 2.63 -9.32 -3.46
C GLU A 47 3.60 -8.99 -4.61
N PHE A 48 3.19 -8.12 -5.54
CA PHE A 48 4.02 -7.67 -6.65
C PHE A 48 5.31 -6.97 -6.19
N LEU A 49 5.26 -6.24 -5.08
CA LEU A 49 6.39 -5.51 -4.50
C LEU A 49 7.26 -6.39 -3.58
N GLY A 50 7.08 -7.70 -3.60
CA GLY A 50 7.86 -8.66 -2.84
C GLY A 50 7.31 -8.94 -1.43
N GLY A 51 6.12 -8.48 -1.12
CA GLY A 51 5.39 -8.83 0.09
C GLY A 51 4.80 -10.25 0.03
N PRO A 52 4.20 -10.71 1.11
CA PRO A 52 3.59 -12.04 1.17
C PRO A 52 2.32 -12.11 0.33
N LYS A 53 2.00 -13.32 -0.10
CA LYS A 53 0.68 -13.62 -0.65
C LYS A 53 -0.40 -13.38 0.39
N ILE A 54 -1.45 -12.68 -0.04
CA ILE A 54 -2.55 -12.26 0.81
C ILE A 54 -3.81 -13.01 0.42
N ASP A 55 -4.34 -13.80 1.35
CA ASP A 55 -5.59 -14.51 1.14
C ASP A 55 -6.79 -13.58 1.31
N VAL A 56 -7.37 -13.13 0.20
CA VAL A 56 -8.48 -12.19 0.17
C VAL A 56 -9.78 -12.94 0.29
N LYS A 57 -10.55 -12.63 1.34
CA LYS A 57 -11.92 -13.12 1.49
C LYS A 57 -12.88 -12.20 0.72
N PHE A 58 -13.69 -12.80 -0.13
CA PHE A 58 -14.73 -12.13 -0.92
C PHE A 58 -16.08 -12.10 -0.19
N GLY A 59 -17.02 -11.32 -0.74
CA GLY A 59 -18.41 -11.25 -0.26
C GLY A 59 -18.81 -9.89 0.30
N ARG A 60 -18.00 -8.83 0.10
CA ARG A 60 -18.37 -7.47 0.48
C ARG A 60 -19.42 -6.92 -0.48
N SER A 61 -20.41 -6.23 0.07
CA SER A 61 -21.42 -5.52 -0.70
C SER A 61 -21.02 -4.08 -0.94
N ASP A 62 -21.34 -3.58 -2.12
CA ASP A 62 -21.14 -2.17 -2.46
C ASP A 62 -22.29 -1.30 -1.96
N ALA A 63 -21.98 -0.08 -1.55
CA ALA A 63 -22.99 0.95 -1.40
C ALA A 63 -23.63 1.24 -2.78
N THR A 64 -24.94 1.26 -2.84
CA THR A 64 -25.71 1.49 -4.08
C THR A 64 -26.04 2.98 -4.29
N ARG A 65 -25.92 3.81 -3.26
CA ARG A 65 -26.23 5.25 -3.28
C ARG A 65 -25.40 6.02 -2.26
N ALA A 66 -25.22 7.31 -2.48
CA ALA A 66 -24.43 8.20 -1.64
C ALA A 66 -24.86 8.22 -0.17
N SER A 67 -26.17 8.13 0.11
CA SER A 67 -26.70 8.14 1.48
C SER A 67 -26.28 6.92 2.33
N LEU A 68 -25.76 5.86 1.70
CA LEU A 68 -25.20 4.70 2.40
C LEU A 68 -23.71 4.85 2.70
N CYS A 69 -23.07 5.90 2.19
CA CYS A 69 -21.69 6.20 2.50
C CYS A 69 -21.55 6.71 3.94
N PRO A 70 -20.47 6.36 4.65
CA PRO A 70 -20.25 6.86 6.00
C PRO A 70 -20.07 8.39 5.99
N VAL A 71 -20.48 9.00 7.11
CA VAL A 71 -20.23 10.43 7.34
C VAL A 71 -18.73 10.69 7.29
N LEU A 72 -18.35 11.78 6.61
CA LEU A 72 -16.96 12.21 6.45
C LEU A 72 -16.40 12.70 7.80
N ASN A 73 -15.08 12.73 7.89
CA ASN A 73 -14.25 13.26 8.98
C ASN A 73 -13.98 12.30 10.17
N GLY A 74 -12.77 12.38 10.70
CA GLY A 74 -12.34 11.74 11.94
C GLY A 74 -12.20 10.23 11.93
N ARG A 75 -12.38 9.56 10.79
CA ARG A 75 -12.23 8.09 10.69
C ARG A 75 -10.82 7.63 10.35
N LEU A 76 -10.04 8.46 9.68
CA LEU A 76 -8.65 8.20 9.33
C LEU A 76 -7.71 8.91 10.31
N PRO A 77 -6.50 8.37 10.51
CA PRO A 77 -5.48 9.07 11.27
C PRO A 77 -5.10 10.38 10.58
N ASP A 78 -4.98 11.43 11.37
CA ASP A 78 -4.37 12.69 10.95
C ASP A 78 -2.85 12.60 11.16
N ALA A 79 -2.11 12.72 10.07
CA ALA A 79 -0.65 12.57 10.06
C ALA A 79 0.09 13.65 10.87
N ALA A 80 -0.54 14.80 11.12
CA ALA A 80 0.03 15.89 11.90
C ALA A 80 -0.05 15.67 13.43
N GLN A 81 -0.73 14.60 13.87
CA GLN A 81 -0.95 14.34 15.29
C GLN A 81 0.02 13.28 15.86
N GLY A 82 -0.18 12.91 17.13
CA GLY A 82 0.74 12.03 17.87
C GLY A 82 0.12 10.70 18.32
N ALA A 83 0.81 10.05 19.27
CA ALA A 83 0.48 8.71 19.75
C ALA A 83 -0.93 8.58 20.33
N LYS A 84 -1.43 9.59 21.05
CA LYS A 84 -2.79 9.59 21.60
C LYS A 84 -3.82 9.49 20.48
N HIS A 85 -3.71 10.31 19.45
CA HIS A 85 -4.61 10.31 18.31
C HIS A 85 -4.59 8.96 17.57
N LEU A 86 -3.41 8.39 17.34
CA LEU A 86 -3.30 7.05 16.74
C LEU A 86 -4.08 6.02 17.55
N ARG A 87 -3.96 6.03 18.89
CA ARG A 87 -4.74 5.13 19.76
C ARG A 87 -6.24 5.40 19.66
N ASP A 88 -6.66 6.65 19.72
CA ASP A 88 -8.08 7.02 19.63
C ASP A 88 -8.71 6.51 18.32
N VAL A 89 -8.01 6.62 17.19
CA VAL A 89 -8.49 6.14 15.89
C VAL A 89 -8.47 4.62 15.80
N PHE A 90 -7.34 3.99 16.12
CA PHE A 90 -7.16 2.56 15.88
C PHE A 90 -7.80 1.67 16.94
N TYR A 91 -7.82 2.08 18.21
CA TYR A 91 -8.51 1.34 19.28
C TYR A 91 -10.00 1.25 19.06
N ARG A 92 -10.62 2.33 18.51
CA ARG A 92 -12.03 2.30 18.07
C ARG A 92 -12.31 1.18 17.08
N MET A 93 -11.32 0.77 16.30
CA MET A 93 -11.41 -0.31 15.33
C MET A 93 -11.04 -1.69 15.90
N GLY A 94 -10.70 -1.77 17.18
CA GLY A 94 -10.33 -3.00 17.87
C GLY A 94 -8.85 -3.39 17.71
N PHE A 95 -7.99 -2.43 17.31
CA PHE A 95 -6.54 -2.63 17.24
C PHE A 95 -5.87 -2.26 18.56
N ASN A 96 -4.64 -2.71 18.75
CA ASN A 96 -3.77 -2.40 19.86
C ASN A 96 -2.47 -1.73 19.40
N ASP A 97 -1.58 -1.38 20.33
CA ASP A 97 -0.32 -0.70 20.04
C ASP A 97 0.57 -1.48 19.06
N ARG A 98 0.63 -2.81 19.18
CA ARG A 98 1.37 -3.66 18.24
C ARG A 98 0.81 -3.54 16.83
N ASP A 99 -0.50 -3.54 16.69
CA ASP A 99 -1.18 -3.48 15.41
C ASP A 99 -0.98 -2.11 14.75
N ILE A 100 -1.03 -1.03 15.54
CA ILE A 100 -0.76 0.33 15.06
C ILE A 100 0.64 0.40 14.45
N VAL A 101 1.65 -0.07 15.19
CA VAL A 101 3.04 -0.05 14.70
C VAL A 101 3.20 -0.92 13.47
N ALA A 102 2.63 -2.13 13.48
CA ALA A 102 2.69 -3.03 12.33
C ALA A 102 2.08 -2.42 11.07
N LEU A 103 0.89 -1.79 11.20
CA LEU A 103 0.21 -1.12 10.10
C LEU A 103 1.00 0.07 9.55
N SER A 104 1.65 0.84 10.43
CA SER A 104 2.52 1.95 10.01
C SER A 104 3.71 1.49 9.18
N GLY A 105 4.14 0.22 9.31
CA GLY A 105 5.15 -0.40 8.46
C GLY A 105 4.83 -0.40 6.97
N ALA A 106 3.56 -0.17 6.61
CA ALA A 106 3.14 0.05 5.24
C ALA A 106 3.85 1.23 4.57
N HIS A 107 4.35 2.20 5.33
CA HIS A 107 5.16 3.31 4.85
C HIS A 107 6.54 2.88 4.29
N THR A 108 6.91 1.61 4.34
CA THR A 108 8.05 1.09 3.56
C THR A 108 7.81 1.25 2.06
N LEU A 109 6.54 1.33 1.64
CA LEU A 109 6.12 1.46 0.25
C LEU A 109 5.64 2.87 -0.05
N GLY A 110 5.93 3.33 -1.26
CA GLY A 110 5.40 4.57 -1.79
C GLY A 110 6.08 5.83 -1.26
N ARG A 111 5.42 6.94 -1.53
CA ARG A 111 5.83 8.28 -1.12
C ARG A 111 4.64 9.21 -0.96
N CYS A 112 4.82 10.29 -0.22
CA CYS A 112 3.89 11.41 -0.22
C CYS A 112 4.09 12.35 -1.42
N HIS A 113 2.99 12.95 -1.85
CA HIS A 113 2.95 14.00 -2.87
C HIS A 113 2.23 15.22 -2.32
N SER A 114 2.88 16.38 -2.34
CA SER A 114 2.38 17.62 -1.74
C SER A 114 1.00 18.03 -2.24
N VAL A 115 0.75 17.85 -3.54
CA VAL A 115 -0.53 18.16 -4.17
C VAL A 115 -1.68 17.23 -3.77
N ARG A 116 -1.40 16.11 -3.10
CA ARG A 116 -2.39 15.12 -2.67
C ARG A 116 -2.58 15.12 -1.16
N SER A 117 -1.50 14.90 -0.41
CA SER A 117 -1.54 14.77 1.06
C SER A 117 -1.07 16.02 1.80
N GLY A 118 -0.48 16.99 1.11
CA GLY A 118 0.17 18.14 1.74
C GLY A 118 1.57 17.83 2.30
N PHE A 119 2.00 16.57 2.28
CA PHE A 119 3.34 16.10 2.64
C PHE A 119 4.11 15.70 1.38
N ASP A 120 5.44 15.64 1.44
CA ASP A 120 6.25 15.30 0.27
C ASP A 120 7.48 14.48 0.63
N GLY A 121 7.75 13.44 -0.16
CA GLY A 121 8.94 12.60 -0.09
C GLY A 121 8.65 11.13 0.22
N PRO A 122 9.63 10.25 0.01
CA PRO A 122 9.59 8.85 0.38
C PRO A 122 10.00 8.64 1.83
N TRP A 123 9.53 7.57 2.45
CA TRP A 123 9.98 7.14 3.78
C TRP A 123 11.26 6.31 3.74
N THR A 124 11.51 5.63 2.61
CA THR A 124 12.66 4.73 2.43
C THR A 124 13.37 4.98 1.11
N ASN A 125 14.62 4.54 1.00
CA ASN A 125 15.41 4.65 -0.23
C ASN A 125 14.92 3.70 -1.34
N ASN A 126 14.07 2.72 -1.01
CA ASN A 126 13.50 1.79 -1.98
C ASN A 126 11.98 1.66 -1.81
N PRO A 127 11.22 2.66 -2.23
CA PRO A 127 9.77 2.72 -2.01
C PRO A 127 8.96 1.68 -2.81
N LEU A 128 9.61 0.91 -3.65
CA LEU A 128 8.98 -0.17 -4.45
C LEU A 128 9.32 -1.57 -3.94
N ARG A 129 9.90 -1.67 -2.75
CA ARG A 129 10.21 -2.96 -2.13
C ARG A 129 9.49 -3.09 -0.79
N PHE A 130 8.75 -4.17 -0.64
CA PHE A 130 8.12 -4.52 0.62
C PHE A 130 9.15 -5.19 1.55
N ASP A 131 9.62 -4.45 2.56
CA ASP A 131 10.59 -4.91 3.54
C ASP A 131 10.41 -4.16 4.87
N ASN A 132 11.28 -4.41 5.85
CA ASN A 132 11.25 -3.71 7.14
C ASN A 132 12.11 -2.43 7.16
N ASN A 133 12.51 -1.94 5.99
CA ASN A 133 13.42 -0.78 5.91
C ASN A 133 12.83 0.48 6.54
N TYR A 134 11.52 0.68 6.47
CA TYR A 134 10.84 1.76 7.17
C TYR A 134 11.21 1.82 8.66
N PHE A 135 11.14 0.69 9.38
CA PHE A 135 11.52 0.66 10.80
C PHE A 135 13.01 0.86 11.01
N LYS A 136 13.86 0.30 10.14
CA LYS A 136 15.32 0.49 10.20
C LYS A 136 15.68 1.97 10.06
N VAL A 137 15.09 2.66 9.09
CA VAL A 137 15.33 4.08 8.83
C VAL A 137 14.75 4.95 9.94
N LEU A 138 13.48 4.70 10.34
CA LEU A 138 12.82 5.45 11.42
C LEU A 138 13.64 5.43 12.71
N MET A 139 14.09 4.25 13.11
CA MET A 139 14.78 4.08 14.39
C MET A 139 16.26 4.42 14.32
N GLY A 140 16.92 4.19 13.18
CA GLY A 140 18.37 4.30 13.02
C GLY A 140 18.87 5.67 12.58
N LEU A 141 18.04 6.50 11.93
CA LEU A 141 18.44 7.82 11.49
C LEU A 141 18.05 8.93 12.48
N ASP A 142 18.75 10.05 12.37
CA ASP A 142 18.42 11.30 13.04
C ASP A 142 17.49 12.14 12.15
N TRP A 143 16.44 12.68 12.76
CA TRP A 143 15.41 13.45 12.11
C TRP A 143 15.41 14.90 12.59
N ALA A 144 15.12 15.83 11.68
CA ALA A 144 14.92 17.24 11.98
C ALA A 144 13.63 17.75 11.31
N PRO A 145 12.99 18.78 11.85
CA PRO A 145 11.93 19.49 11.14
C PRO A 145 12.43 19.94 9.76
N ARG A 146 11.62 19.67 8.72
CA ARG A 146 11.93 20.11 7.36
C ARG A 146 11.47 21.56 7.18
N ASP A 147 12.37 22.41 6.68
CA ASP A 147 12.03 23.77 6.27
C ASP A 147 11.51 23.76 4.83
N TRP A 148 10.20 23.94 4.68
CA TRP A 148 9.53 23.95 3.37
C TRP A 148 8.11 24.54 3.48
N LYS A 149 7.43 24.75 2.33
CA LYS A 149 6.13 25.43 2.28
C LYS A 149 4.89 24.52 2.51
N GLY A 150 5.09 23.21 2.70
CA GLY A 150 3.99 22.25 2.93
C GLY A 150 3.69 22.02 4.42
N ASN A 151 2.95 20.94 4.68
CA ASN A 151 2.63 20.54 6.05
C ASN A 151 3.88 20.18 6.84
N PHE A 152 3.85 20.37 8.16
CA PHE A 152 4.95 20.05 9.04
C PHE A 152 5.32 18.55 8.92
N GLN A 153 6.56 18.26 8.58
CA GLN A 153 7.13 16.92 8.49
C GLN A 153 8.61 16.96 8.89
N TYR A 154 9.19 15.79 9.06
CA TYR A 154 10.60 15.62 9.34
C TYR A 154 11.35 15.20 8.09
N GLU A 155 12.63 15.53 8.03
CA GLU A 155 13.60 15.04 7.04
C GLU A 155 14.79 14.39 7.74
N ASP A 156 15.45 13.43 7.12
CA ASP A 156 16.70 12.90 7.65
C ASP A 156 17.81 13.97 7.64
N LYS A 157 18.57 14.05 8.73
CA LYS A 157 19.58 15.10 8.89
C LYS A 157 20.77 14.97 7.93
N LEU A 158 21.05 13.74 7.46
CA LEU A 158 22.26 13.48 6.69
C LEU A 158 22.06 13.80 5.21
N THR A 159 21.04 13.22 4.60
CA THR A 159 20.83 13.31 3.14
C THR A 159 19.68 14.22 2.75
N LYS A 160 18.76 14.49 3.68
CA LYS A 160 17.52 15.24 3.46
C LYS A 160 16.61 14.64 2.37
N SER A 161 16.86 13.38 2.02
CA SER A 161 16.16 12.69 0.94
C SER A 161 14.91 11.92 1.41
N LEU A 162 14.86 11.58 2.71
CA LEU A 162 13.78 10.83 3.31
C LEU A 162 12.93 11.72 4.22
N MET A 163 11.67 11.33 4.40
CA MET A 163 10.74 12.05 5.25
C MET A 163 10.12 11.16 6.31
N MET A 164 9.67 11.76 7.41
CA MET A 164 8.79 11.13 8.40
C MET A 164 7.67 12.09 8.77
N LEU A 165 6.50 11.53 8.95
CA LEU A 165 5.32 12.24 9.47
C LEU A 165 5.43 12.40 11.00
N PRO A 166 4.74 13.37 11.61
CA PRO A 166 4.58 13.43 13.07
C PRO A 166 4.07 12.12 13.68
N THR A 167 3.14 11.44 13.01
CA THR A 167 2.65 10.11 13.43
C THR A 167 3.73 9.03 13.36
N ASP A 168 4.65 9.07 12.38
CA ASP A 168 5.79 8.15 12.33
C ASP A 168 6.74 8.40 13.49
N MET A 169 7.02 9.67 13.77
CA MET A 169 7.88 10.04 14.91
C MET A 169 7.28 9.64 16.25
N ALA A 170 5.96 9.57 16.36
CA ALA A 170 5.30 9.03 17.54
C ALA A 170 5.67 7.56 17.80
N LEU A 171 5.94 6.76 16.75
CA LEU A 171 6.39 5.37 16.92
C LEU A 171 7.81 5.27 17.52
N LYS A 172 8.65 6.29 17.24
CA LYS A 172 10.01 6.38 17.79
C LYS A 172 10.03 6.92 19.23
N THR A 173 9.09 7.83 19.55
CA THR A 173 9.13 8.59 20.82
C THR A 173 8.21 8.01 21.90
N ASP A 174 7.05 7.44 21.55
CA ASP A 174 6.17 6.80 22.53
C ASP A 174 6.78 5.48 23.04
N PRO A 175 6.96 5.30 24.37
CA PRO A 175 7.64 4.12 24.92
C PRO A 175 6.98 2.79 24.54
N LYS A 176 5.64 2.76 24.45
CA LYS A 176 4.90 1.52 24.14
C LYS A 176 5.01 1.18 22.65
N PHE A 177 4.91 2.16 21.76
CA PHE A 177 5.13 1.96 20.34
C PHE A 177 6.57 1.58 20.02
N LYS A 178 7.54 2.26 20.64
CA LYS A 178 8.97 2.03 20.44
C LYS A 178 9.38 0.56 20.62
N VAL A 179 8.82 -0.11 21.63
CA VAL A 179 9.08 -1.54 21.87
C VAL A 179 8.74 -2.39 20.64
N TRP A 180 7.62 -2.11 19.99
CA TRP A 180 7.20 -2.85 18.80
C TRP A 180 8.00 -2.43 17.56
N ALA A 181 8.25 -1.12 17.39
CA ALA A 181 9.08 -0.63 16.28
C ALA A 181 10.48 -1.27 16.30
N MET A 182 11.12 -1.35 17.47
CA MET A 182 12.43 -2.01 17.64
C MET A 182 12.38 -3.51 17.32
N LYS A 183 11.30 -4.20 17.67
CA LYS A 183 11.14 -5.60 17.27
C LYS A 183 11.10 -5.76 15.77
N TYR A 184 10.42 -4.86 15.04
CA TYR A 184 10.34 -4.89 13.58
C TYR A 184 11.65 -4.50 12.89
N VAL A 185 12.54 -3.74 13.54
CA VAL A 185 13.91 -3.50 13.05
C VAL A 185 14.70 -4.81 12.96
N VAL A 186 14.59 -5.66 14.00
CA VAL A 186 15.43 -6.87 14.15
C VAL A 186 14.89 -8.07 13.35
N PHE A 187 13.58 -8.20 13.25
CA PHE A 187 12.94 -9.38 12.69
C PHE A 187 12.48 -9.17 11.24
N GLU A 188 13.33 -9.45 10.27
CA GLU A 188 12.90 -9.55 8.87
C GLU A 188 11.74 -10.54 8.66
N ARG A 189 11.73 -11.64 9.43
CA ARG A 189 10.71 -12.70 9.39
C ARG A 189 9.38 -12.38 10.09
N VAL A 190 9.28 -11.29 10.83
CA VAL A 190 7.99 -10.92 11.47
C VAL A 190 6.97 -10.44 10.44
N PHE A 191 7.43 -10.07 9.25
CA PHE A 191 6.54 -9.85 8.11
C PHE A 191 5.80 -11.12 7.65
N GLU A 192 6.26 -12.33 7.97
CA GLU A 192 5.51 -13.58 7.74
C GLU A 192 4.22 -13.69 8.58
N ASN A 193 4.11 -12.97 9.68
CA ASN A 193 2.86 -12.81 10.45
C ASN A 193 1.88 -11.78 9.86
N ILE A 194 2.10 -11.35 8.65
CA ILE A 194 1.22 -10.44 7.89
C ILE A 194 -0.15 -11.07 7.57
N ASN A 195 -0.35 -12.36 7.67
CA ASN A 195 -1.70 -12.94 7.75
C ASN A 195 -2.54 -12.33 8.89
N TYR A 196 -1.88 -11.87 9.96
CA TYR A 196 -2.53 -11.10 11.01
C TYR A 196 -2.81 -9.66 10.57
N LEU A 197 -1.84 -8.98 9.95
CA LEU A 197 -1.98 -7.63 9.40
C LEU A 197 -3.14 -7.56 8.39
N LEU A 198 -3.38 -8.63 7.67
CA LEU A 198 -4.40 -8.74 6.65
C LEU A 198 -5.79 -9.04 7.18
N ARG A 199 -5.90 -9.80 8.26
CA ARG A 199 -7.17 -9.83 9.03
C ARG A 199 -7.53 -8.43 9.51
N VAL A 200 -6.53 -7.63 9.79
CA VAL A 200 -6.61 -6.22 10.16
C VAL A 200 -6.97 -5.37 8.95
N LEU A 201 -6.30 -5.51 7.81
CA LEU A 201 -6.62 -4.77 6.57
C LEU A 201 -8.00 -5.16 6.01
N THR A 202 -8.42 -6.39 6.13
CA THR A 202 -9.81 -6.77 5.77
C THR A 202 -10.85 -6.13 6.71
N ARG A 203 -10.51 -5.86 7.98
CA ARG A 203 -11.36 -5.04 8.87
C ARG A 203 -11.30 -3.55 8.50
N ILE A 204 -10.14 -3.02 8.09
CA ILE A 204 -9.96 -1.62 7.65
C ILE A 204 -10.54 -1.38 6.24
N ALA A 205 -10.60 -2.37 5.37
CA ALA A 205 -11.25 -2.25 4.06
C ALA A 205 -12.72 -1.87 4.18
N TYR A 206 -13.32 -2.17 5.32
CA TYR A 206 -14.59 -1.57 5.71
C TYR A 206 -14.49 -0.05 5.98
N MET A 207 -13.27 0.50 6.13
CA MET A 207 -12.99 1.85 6.57
C MET A 207 -11.84 2.50 5.78
N LYS A 208 -11.94 2.60 4.45
CA LYS A 208 -11.03 3.39 3.60
C LYS A 208 -9.56 2.91 3.57
N LEU A 209 -9.26 1.90 2.78
CA LEU A 209 -7.91 1.53 2.30
C LEU A 209 -7.24 2.63 1.45
N SER A 210 -7.78 3.81 1.47
CA SER A 210 -7.65 4.80 0.42
C SER A 210 -6.26 5.43 0.32
N SER A 211 -5.68 5.86 1.42
CA SER A 211 -4.41 6.59 1.36
C SER A 211 -3.20 5.70 1.06
N PHE A 212 -3.22 4.45 1.52
CA PHE A 212 -2.13 3.50 1.31
C PHE A 212 -2.06 2.98 -0.13
N LEU A 213 -3.20 2.58 -0.69
CA LEU A 213 -3.28 2.16 -2.10
C LEU A 213 -2.88 3.28 -3.05
N VAL A 214 -3.26 4.53 -2.74
CA VAL A 214 -2.85 5.69 -3.55
C VAL A 214 -1.36 5.93 -3.47
N SER A 215 -0.76 5.90 -2.29
CA SER A 215 0.68 6.04 -2.16
C SER A 215 1.43 4.97 -2.96
N LEU A 216 0.97 3.72 -2.90
CA LEU A 216 1.55 2.60 -3.60
C LEU A 216 1.43 2.71 -5.13
N ILE A 217 0.21 2.92 -5.63
CA ILE A 217 -0.06 2.93 -7.07
C ILE A 217 0.49 4.21 -7.72
N THR A 218 0.43 5.35 -7.03
CA THR A 218 1.00 6.59 -7.55
C THR A 218 2.52 6.60 -7.52
N THR A 219 3.16 5.81 -6.68
CA THR A 219 4.61 5.62 -6.70
C THR A 219 5.03 4.76 -7.90
N LEU A 220 4.27 3.70 -8.20
CA LEU A 220 4.45 2.91 -9.41
C LEU A 220 4.30 3.78 -10.66
N GLU A 221 3.28 4.62 -10.70
CA GLU A 221 3.02 5.56 -11.79
C GLU A 221 4.15 6.58 -11.98
N TYR A 222 4.63 7.18 -10.88
CA TYR A 222 5.71 8.17 -10.92
C TYR A 222 7.03 7.58 -11.41
N TYR A 223 7.40 6.39 -10.94
CA TYR A 223 8.66 5.75 -11.33
C TYR A 223 8.69 5.39 -12.82
N GLU A 224 7.57 4.93 -13.37
CA GLU A 224 7.50 4.55 -14.79
C GLU A 224 7.38 5.74 -15.75
N ILE A 225 6.66 6.76 -15.38
CA ILE A 225 6.55 8.01 -16.19
C ILE A 225 7.90 8.75 -16.24
N SER A 226 8.70 8.72 -15.16
CA SER A 226 9.99 9.39 -15.15
C SER A 226 11.07 8.69 -16.00
N ASN A 227 11.01 7.35 -16.14
CA ASN A 227 12.05 6.57 -16.79
C ASN A 227 11.70 6.03 -18.19
N THR A 228 10.46 5.71 -18.48
CA THR A 228 10.10 5.02 -19.75
C THR A 228 8.76 5.44 -20.35
N GLY A 229 8.03 6.37 -19.75
CA GLY A 229 6.72 6.79 -20.28
C GLY A 229 5.66 5.68 -20.24
N THR A 230 4.60 5.86 -20.93
CA THR A 230 3.30 5.16 -20.90
C THR A 230 3.31 3.63 -21.11
N LEU A 231 4.41 3.02 -21.51
CA LEU A 231 4.43 1.61 -21.98
C LEU A 231 4.32 0.57 -20.86
N ARG A 232 4.87 0.82 -19.67
CA ARG A 232 4.87 -0.14 -18.54
C ARG A 232 3.57 -0.16 -17.74
N MET A 233 2.89 0.95 -17.62
CA MET A 233 1.54 0.97 -17.05
C MET A 233 0.53 0.16 -17.88
N LYS A 234 0.65 0.21 -19.21
CA LYS A 234 -0.12 -0.68 -20.09
C LYS A 234 0.19 -2.16 -19.83
N LEU A 235 1.42 -2.51 -19.50
CA LEU A 235 1.83 -3.88 -19.16
C LEU A 235 1.31 -4.33 -17.79
N PHE A 236 1.26 -3.47 -16.78
CA PHE A 236 0.68 -3.78 -15.47
C PHE A 236 -0.84 -3.95 -15.56
N SER A 237 -1.53 -3.03 -16.19
CA SER A 237 -2.97 -3.11 -16.50
C SER A 237 -3.30 -4.34 -17.37
N LEU A 238 -2.46 -4.67 -18.35
CA LEU A 238 -2.62 -5.85 -19.20
C LEU A 238 -2.36 -7.17 -18.47
N ARG A 239 -1.42 -7.23 -17.50
CA ARG A 239 -1.18 -8.45 -16.71
C ARG A 239 -2.34 -8.76 -15.76
N ILE A 240 -2.80 -7.80 -14.99
CA ILE A 240 -3.98 -7.97 -14.14
C ILE A 240 -5.21 -8.25 -15.01
N SER A 241 -5.32 -7.59 -16.15
CA SER A 241 -6.47 -7.67 -17.04
C SER A 241 -6.57 -8.96 -17.86
N ARG A 242 -5.48 -9.71 -18.02
CA ARG A 242 -5.46 -10.98 -18.75
C ARG A 242 -5.53 -12.22 -17.86
N MET A 243 -5.47 -12.05 -16.53
CA MET A 243 -5.56 -13.18 -15.60
C MET A 243 -7.03 -13.46 -15.28
N PRO A 244 -7.59 -14.63 -15.65
CA PRO A 244 -8.90 -15.05 -15.19
C PRO A 244 -8.83 -15.29 -13.69
N LEU A 245 -9.82 -14.75 -12.93
CA LEU A 245 -9.91 -14.83 -11.46
C LEU A 245 -9.85 -16.28 -10.92
N ARG A 246 -10.17 -17.27 -11.74
CA ARG A 246 -10.12 -18.70 -11.38
C ARG A 246 -8.72 -19.30 -11.31
N ASN A 247 -7.69 -18.61 -11.84
CA ASN A 247 -6.34 -19.15 -11.99
C ASN A 247 -5.33 -18.57 -11.00
N PHE A 248 -5.76 -17.86 -9.96
CA PHE A 248 -4.88 -17.29 -8.94
C PHE A 248 -4.33 -18.31 -7.93
N SER A 249 -4.40 -19.59 -8.20
CA SER A 249 -4.11 -20.60 -7.18
C SER A 249 -2.66 -21.01 -7.02
N LEU A 250 -1.73 -20.76 -7.95
CA LEU A 250 -0.36 -21.24 -7.78
C LEU A 250 0.69 -20.40 -8.53
N TRP A 251 1.34 -19.50 -7.80
CA TRP A 251 2.65 -18.95 -8.16
C TRP A 251 3.71 -19.62 -7.28
N ASP A 252 4.60 -20.41 -7.86
CA ASP A 252 5.74 -20.94 -7.14
C ASP A 252 6.92 -19.97 -7.22
N VAL A 253 7.18 -19.30 -6.11
CA VAL A 253 8.25 -18.30 -5.95
C VAL A 253 9.66 -18.94 -6.07
N ARG A 254 9.79 -20.26 -5.84
CA ARG A 254 11.10 -20.95 -5.90
C ARG A 254 11.55 -21.27 -7.30
N SER A 255 10.60 -21.57 -8.19
CA SER A 255 10.91 -21.97 -9.57
C SER A 255 10.75 -20.84 -10.60
N ASN A 256 10.17 -19.71 -10.21
CA ASN A 256 9.83 -18.60 -11.11
C ASN A 256 8.90 -19.03 -12.27
N VAL A 257 8.07 -20.05 -12.05
CA VAL A 257 7.15 -20.65 -13.03
C VAL A 257 5.72 -20.49 -12.55
N MET A 258 4.86 -20.00 -13.43
CA MET A 258 3.43 -19.92 -13.20
C MET A 258 2.76 -21.21 -13.68
N TYR A 259 2.09 -21.94 -12.79
CA TYR A 259 1.27 -23.09 -13.15
C TYR A 259 -0.18 -22.62 -13.37
N MET A 260 -0.69 -22.88 -14.56
CA MET A 260 -2.11 -22.70 -14.85
C MET A 260 -2.83 -24.03 -14.55
N SER A 261 -3.88 -23.97 -13.75
CA SER A 261 -4.69 -25.13 -13.37
C SER A 261 -5.73 -25.50 -14.43
N ASN A 262 -5.38 -25.41 -15.71
CA ASN A 262 -6.23 -25.94 -16.79
C ASN A 262 -5.50 -27.09 -17.49
N PRO A 263 -6.01 -28.33 -17.42
CA PRO A 263 -5.33 -29.48 -18.02
C PRO A 263 -5.26 -29.46 -19.54
N ASP A 264 -5.99 -28.58 -20.22
CA ASP A 264 -6.06 -28.55 -21.68
C ASP A 264 -5.14 -27.54 -22.36
N VAL A 265 -4.30 -26.81 -21.60
CA VAL A 265 -3.34 -25.84 -22.18
C VAL A 265 -1.95 -26.05 -21.58
N GLN A 266 -1.27 -27.09 -22.00
CA GLN A 266 0.18 -27.25 -21.81
C GLN A 266 0.92 -26.43 -22.86
N THR A 267 0.94 -25.11 -22.74
CA THR A 267 1.84 -24.27 -23.53
C THR A 267 2.92 -23.75 -22.62
N ARG A 268 4.11 -24.29 -22.81
CA ARG A 268 5.35 -23.90 -22.13
C ARG A 268 5.70 -22.47 -22.51
N VAL A 269 5.40 -21.50 -21.63
CA VAL A 269 5.91 -20.13 -21.77
C VAL A 269 7.38 -20.16 -21.36
N ARG A 270 8.27 -19.94 -22.33
CA ARG A 270 9.72 -19.84 -22.09
C ARG A 270 10.00 -18.69 -21.12
N THR A 271 10.65 -19.03 -20.03
CA THR A 271 11.16 -18.09 -19.03
C THR A 271 12.18 -17.15 -19.67
N MET A 272 11.94 -15.86 -19.59
CA MET A 272 13.00 -14.87 -19.74
C MET A 272 13.92 -14.94 -18.50
N SER A 273 15.17 -15.23 -18.72
CA SER A 273 16.19 -15.35 -17.68
C SER A 273 16.37 -14.01 -16.96
N LEU A 274 16.63 -14.07 -15.65
CA LEU A 274 17.01 -12.92 -14.80
C LEU A 274 18.16 -12.05 -15.35
N ARG A 275 18.96 -12.58 -16.29
CA ARG A 275 19.99 -11.82 -17.01
C ARG A 275 19.41 -10.81 -18.00
N SER A 276 18.25 -11.07 -18.59
CA SER A 276 17.59 -10.16 -19.53
C SER A 276 16.93 -8.97 -18.81
N LEU A 277 16.60 -9.12 -17.53
CA LEU A 277 16.05 -8.04 -16.69
C LEU A 277 17.14 -7.08 -16.19
N ARG A 278 18.40 -7.54 -16.05
CA ARG A 278 19.51 -6.65 -15.64
C ARG A 278 19.98 -5.70 -16.74
N CYS A 279 19.74 -5.99 -18.01
CA CYS A 279 20.10 -5.09 -19.12
C CYS A 279 19.04 -4.02 -19.43
N MET A 280 17.91 -4.00 -18.71
CA MET A 280 16.87 -2.97 -18.88
C MET A 280 16.80 -1.96 -17.71
N VAL A 281 17.76 -2.03 -16.79
CA VAL A 281 17.88 -1.12 -15.65
C VAL A 281 19.31 -0.55 -15.62
N VAL A 282 19.66 0.19 -16.67
CA VAL A 282 20.73 1.19 -16.69
C VAL A 282 20.18 2.41 -17.40
#